data_f68c8704d94af86e351a8b8754c16649
#
_entry.id   f68c8704d94af86e351a8b8754c16649
#
_cell.length_a   1.000
_cell.length_b   1.000
_cell.length_c   1.000
_cell.angle_alpha   90.00
_cell.angle_beta   90.00
_cell.angle_gamma   90.00
#
_symmetry.space_group_name_H-M   'P 1'
#
loop_
_entity.id
_entity.type
_entity.pdbx_description
1 polymer ?
#
loop_
_entity_poly.entity_id
_entity_poly.type
_entity_poly.pdbx_seq_one_letter_code
_entity_poly.pdbx_strand_id
1 'polypeptide(L)'
;MSRQQTIKYLGNASRITIEDIPEEYRGDSKILSFISAFSSYDEKNKILISKIQEEMFTLLTDCNIGGLVGLYEKYSKLFDLTNFYEKLLKPVMYRIGDLWEQGKLEVATEHASTNSAIGLIKVINERITSRVRTRELSSQNKSVICTPDGELHGLACNMIESILLNKGFKVYNISTSIPSGIYHRFHA
;
A
#
# COMPACT_ATOMS: atom_id res chain seq x y z
N MET A 1 -20.09 18.21 -23.50
CA MET A 1 -19.39 18.37 -22.19
C MET A 1 -18.75 19.76 -22.17
N SER A 2 -18.85 20.55 -21.09
CA SER A 2 -18.18 21.85 -21.06
C SER A 2 -16.68 21.69 -20.86
N ARG A 3 -15.85 22.69 -21.28
CA ARG A 3 -14.40 22.69 -21.09
C ARG A 3 -14.01 22.46 -19.62
N GLN A 4 -14.73 23.06 -18.67
CA GLN A 4 -14.49 22.87 -17.23
C GLN A 4 -14.82 21.45 -16.77
N GLN A 5 -15.88 20.85 -17.30
CA GLN A 5 -16.21 19.43 -17.03
C GLN A 5 -15.16 18.48 -17.59
N THR A 6 -14.63 18.77 -18.78
CA THR A 6 -13.55 18.00 -19.42
C THR A 6 -12.28 18.04 -18.55
N ILE A 7 -11.83 19.23 -18.11
CA ILE A 7 -10.65 19.39 -17.25
C ILE A 7 -10.85 18.65 -15.91
N LYS A 8 -12.04 18.74 -15.30
CA LYS A 8 -12.37 18.03 -14.05
C LYS A 8 -12.38 16.50 -14.24
N TYR A 9 -12.90 16.02 -15.37
CA TYR A 9 -12.90 14.60 -15.74
C TYR A 9 -11.47 14.08 -15.90
N LEU A 10 -10.65 14.79 -16.68
CA LEU A 10 -9.25 14.42 -16.93
C LEU A 10 -8.41 14.44 -15.64
N GLY A 11 -8.68 15.39 -14.72
CA GLY A 11 -7.97 15.49 -13.43
C GLY A 11 -8.19 14.29 -12.49
N ASN A 12 -9.21 13.46 -12.73
CA ASN A 12 -9.49 12.25 -11.96
C ASN A 12 -8.96 10.96 -12.63
N ALA A 13 -8.39 11.06 -13.83
CA ALA A 13 -7.87 9.90 -14.56
C ALA A 13 -6.46 9.54 -14.07
N SER A 14 -6.17 8.24 -13.97
CA SER A 14 -4.85 7.74 -13.62
C SER A 14 -3.82 7.87 -14.74
N ARG A 15 -4.29 8.00 -15.98
CA ARG A 15 -3.49 8.24 -17.17
C ARG A 15 -4.36 9.05 -18.15
N ILE A 16 -3.77 10.06 -18.77
CA ILE A 16 -4.46 10.93 -19.74
C ILE A 16 -3.65 10.93 -21.02
N THR A 17 -4.30 10.61 -22.12
CA THR A 17 -3.76 10.70 -23.48
C THR A 17 -4.57 11.68 -24.32
N ILE A 18 -4.06 12.04 -25.50
CA ILE A 18 -4.76 12.96 -26.39
C ILE A 18 -6.06 12.34 -26.95
N GLU A 19 -6.11 11.01 -27.02
CA GLU A 19 -7.28 10.24 -27.44
C GLU A 19 -8.45 10.33 -26.46
N ASP A 20 -8.16 10.54 -25.15
CA ASP A 20 -9.17 10.68 -24.10
C ASP A 20 -9.91 12.03 -24.17
N ILE A 21 -9.43 12.95 -25.03
CA ILE A 21 -10.02 14.28 -25.18
C ILE A 21 -11.06 14.27 -26.30
N PRO A 22 -12.26 14.83 -26.07
CA PRO A 22 -13.22 15.06 -27.14
C PRO A 22 -12.56 15.83 -28.30
N GLU A 23 -12.85 15.44 -29.54
CA GLU A 23 -12.17 15.93 -30.73
C GLU A 23 -12.20 17.46 -30.85
N GLU A 24 -13.30 18.08 -30.45
CA GLU A 24 -13.50 19.53 -30.41
C GLU A 24 -12.51 20.30 -29.53
N TYR A 25 -11.83 19.62 -28.58
CA TYR A 25 -10.88 20.24 -27.65
C TYR A 25 -9.43 19.81 -27.85
N ARG A 26 -9.13 18.91 -28.78
CA ARG A 26 -7.77 18.41 -29.03
C ARG A 26 -6.79 19.49 -29.48
N GLY A 27 -7.29 20.59 -30.04
CA GLY A 27 -6.49 21.76 -30.40
C GLY A 27 -6.38 22.85 -29.33
N ASP A 28 -7.05 22.72 -28.17
CA ASP A 28 -7.01 23.72 -27.12
C ASP A 28 -5.65 23.73 -26.39
N SER A 29 -4.92 24.85 -26.54
CA SER A 29 -3.56 25.00 -25.98
C SER A 29 -3.48 24.84 -24.46
N LYS A 30 -4.57 25.20 -23.73
CA LYS A 30 -4.62 25.05 -22.25
C LYS A 30 -4.84 23.58 -21.86
N ILE A 31 -5.63 22.83 -22.62
CA ILE A 31 -5.83 21.41 -22.40
C ILE A 31 -4.53 20.65 -22.74
N LEU A 32 -3.89 20.97 -23.85
CA LEU A 32 -2.61 20.37 -24.23
C LEU A 32 -1.50 20.65 -23.20
N SER A 33 -1.41 21.89 -22.69
CA SER A 33 -0.45 22.22 -21.64
C SER A 33 -0.72 21.48 -20.32
N PHE A 34 -2.00 21.30 -19.96
CA PHE A 34 -2.39 20.52 -18.77
C PHE A 34 -1.97 19.04 -18.92
N ILE A 35 -2.22 18.43 -20.09
CA ILE A 35 -1.84 17.04 -20.35
C ILE A 35 -0.33 16.86 -20.31
N SER A 36 0.42 17.76 -20.93
CA SER A 36 1.89 17.72 -20.90
C SER A 36 2.42 17.82 -19.46
N ALA A 37 1.87 18.74 -18.66
CA ALA A 37 2.25 18.89 -17.24
C ALA A 37 1.86 17.64 -16.43
N PHE A 38 0.67 17.07 -16.67
CA PHE A 38 0.19 15.85 -15.99
C PHE A 38 1.04 14.63 -16.34
N SER A 39 1.37 14.42 -17.62
CA SER A 39 2.23 13.33 -18.08
C SER A 39 3.66 13.44 -17.48
N SER A 40 4.22 14.65 -17.45
CA SER A 40 5.52 14.89 -16.83
C SER A 40 5.50 14.63 -15.31
N TYR A 41 4.40 14.97 -14.63
CA TYR A 41 4.21 14.69 -13.20
C TYR A 41 4.09 13.18 -12.94
N ASP A 42 3.33 12.45 -13.75
CA ASP A 42 3.16 11.00 -13.64
C ASP A 42 4.47 10.25 -13.86
N GLU A 43 5.26 10.66 -14.84
CA GLU A 43 6.58 10.06 -15.11
C GLU A 43 7.58 10.29 -13.97
N LYS A 44 7.64 11.50 -13.42
CA LYS A 44 8.45 11.81 -12.24
C LYS A 44 8.05 10.98 -11.02
N ASN A 45 6.74 10.80 -10.81
CA ASN A 45 6.23 9.95 -9.72
C ASN A 45 6.60 8.48 -9.92
N LYS A 46 6.53 7.95 -11.15
CA LYS A 46 6.96 6.58 -11.44
C LYS A 46 8.44 6.36 -11.16
N ILE A 47 9.29 7.32 -11.56
CA ILE A 47 10.73 7.26 -11.27
C ILE A 47 11.00 7.32 -9.76
N LEU A 48 10.28 8.16 -9.03
CA LEU A 48 10.40 8.24 -7.57
C LEU A 48 9.98 6.92 -6.91
N ILE A 49 8.81 6.39 -7.28
CA ILE A 49 8.30 5.12 -6.76
C ILE A 49 9.30 3.99 -7.01
N SER A 50 9.84 3.88 -8.23
CA SER A 50 10.82 2.86 -8.57
C SER A 50 12.08 2.97 -7.71
N LYS A 51 12.60 4.17 -7.47
CA LYS A 51 13.76 4.39 -6.59
C LYS A 51 13.48 3.96 -5.15
N ILE A 52 12.29 4.27 -4.63
CA ILE A 52 11.90 3.88 -3.27
C ILE A 52 11.74 2.35 -3.18
N GLN A 53 11.20 1.72 -4.22
CA GLN A 53 11.07 0.26 -4.28
C GLN A 53 12.44 -0.43 -4.30
N GLU A 54 13.45 0.09 -5.01
CA GLU A 54 14.81 -0.45 -4.99
C GLU A 54 15.46 -0.30 -3.60
N GLU A 55 15.33 0.87 -2.97
CA GLU A 55 15.81 1.10 -1.60
C GLU A 55 15.14 0.14 -0.62
N MET A 56 13.81 -0.03 -0.72
CA MET A 56 13.03 -0.94 0.11
C MET A 56 13.42 -2.41 -0.11
N PHE A 57 13.64 -2.82 -1.36
CA PHE A 57 14.09 -4.17 -1.70
C PHE A 57 15.41 -4.50 -0.99
N THR A 58 16.41 -3.61 -1.08
CA THR A 58 17.70 -3.79 -0.39
C THR A 58 17.50 -3.89 1.12
N LEU A 59 16.73 -2.97 1.72
CA LEU A 59 16.50 -2.98 3.17
C LEU A 59 15.78 -4.24 3.65
N LEU A 60 14.84 -4.78 2.86
CA LEU A 60 14.13 -6.03 3.19
C LEU A 60 15.07 -7.23 3.11
N THR A 61 15.84 -7.36 2.03
CA THR A 61 16.76 -8.48 1.84
C THR A 61 17.95 -8.44 2.81
N ASP A 62 18.35 -7.26 3.27
CA ASP A 62 19.37 -7.07 4.30
C ASP A 62 18.83 -7.15 5.73
N CYS A 63 17.52 -7.44 5.91
CA CYS A 63 16.86 -7.51 7.21
C CYS A 63 16.97 -6.21 8.02
N ASN A 64 17.12 -5.06 7.39
CA ASN A 64 17.33 -3.77 8.04
C ASN A 64 16.00 -3.10 8.40
N ILE A 65 15.37 -3.55 9.49
CA ILE A 65 14.09 -3.01 9.99
C ILE A 65 14.22 -1.52 10.33
N GLY A 66 15.34 -1.10 10.93
CA GLY A 66 15.58 0.31 11.26
C GLY A 66 15.59 1.20 10.00
N GLY A 67 16.25 0.76 8.94
CA GLY A 67 16.23 1.42 7.64
C GLY A 67 14.84 1.48 7.03
N LEU A 68 14.04 0.39 7.11
CA LEU A 68 12.66 0.35 6.64
C LEU A 68 11.77 1.35 7.39
N VAL A 69 11.94 1.48 8.71
CA VAL A 69 11.21 2.46 9.52
C VAL A 69 11.59 3.89 9.10
N GLY A 70 12.88 4.16 8.90
CA GLY A 70 13.36 5.45 8.40
C GLY A 70 12.81 5.79 7.01
N LEU A 71 12.75 4.81 6.11
CA LEU A 71 12.16 4.95 4.78
C LEU A 71 10.66 5.28 4.87
N TYR A 72 9.91 4.58 5.71
CA TYR A 72 8.50 4.88 5.98
C TYR A 72 8.33 6.31 6.50
N GLU A 73 9.10 6.74 7.49
CA GLU A 73 9.04 8.10 8.05
C GLU A 73 9.30 9.17 7.01
N LYS A 74 10.33 8.97 6.17
CA LYS A 74 10.72 9.88 5.10
C LYS A 74 9.58 10.10 4.10
N TYR A 75 8.86 9.04 3.74
CA TYR A 75 7.86 9.08 2.68
C TYR A 75 6.40 9.07 3.16
N SER A 76 6.14 8.94 4.45
CA SER A 76 4.78 8.92 5.05
C SER A 76 3.99 10.23 4.85
N LYS A 77 4.64 11.33 4.47
CA LYS A 77 3.98 12.59 4.10
C LYS A 77 3.54 12.63 2.64
N LEU A 78 4.15 11.80 1.78
CA LEU A 78 3.85 11.72 0.34
C LEU A 78 2.86 10.60 0.02
N PHE A 79 2.90 9.54 0.79
CA PHE A 79 2.03 8.38 0.64
C PHE A 79 1.23 8.18 1.92
N ASP A 80 -0.08 8.16 1.81
CA ASP A 80 -0.90 7.61 2.90
C ASP A 80 -0.57 6.12 3.10
N LEU A 81 -1.03 5.55 4.19
CA LEU A 81 -0.69 4.17 4.56
C LEU A 81 -1.14 3.15 3.51
N THR A 82 -2.30 3.35 2.90
CA THR A 82 -2.82 2.47 1.85
C THR A 82 -1.93 2.53 0.61
N ASN A 83 -1.59 3.73 0.15
CA ASN A 83 -0.69 3.92 -0.99
C ASN A 83 0.73 3.43 -0.70
N PHE A 84 1.22 3.59 0.54
CA PHE A 84 2.52 3.03 0.95
C PHE A 84 2.54 1.51 0.79
N TYR A 85 1.51 0.82 1.24
CA TYR A 85 1.42 -0.63 1.06
C TYR A 85 1.21 -1.03 -0.40
N GLU A 86 0.26 -0.44 -1.10
CA GLU A 86 -0.09 -0.85 -2.46
C GLU A 86 0.98 -0.49 -3.50
N LYS A 87 1.63 0.68 -3.38
CA LYS A 87 2.58 1.16 -4.38
C LYS A 87 4.04 0.85 -4.04
N LEU A 88 4.36 0.59 -2.78
CA LEU A 88 5.74 0.36 -2.35
C LEU A 88 5.94 -1.06 -1.81
N LEU A 89 5.33 -1.41 -0.67
CA LEU A 89 5.63 -2.67 0.00
C LEU A 89 5.17 -3.90 -0.82
N LYS A 90 3.93 -3.92 -1.27
CA LYS A 90 3.35 -5.05 -2.01
C LYS A 90 4.12 -5.39 -3.29
N PRO A 91 4.45 -4.43 -4.19
CA PRO A 91 5.22 -4.76 -5.39
C PRO A 91 6.62 -5.30 -5.09
N VAL A 92 7.26 -4.81 -4.03
CA VAL A 92 8.59 -5.29 -3.62
C VAL A 92 8.50 -6.70 -3.06
N MET A 93 7.48 -7.00 -2.24
CA MET A 93 7.27 -8.37 -1.72
C MET A 93 6.96 -9.36 -2.84
N TYR A 94 6.16 -8.99 -3.85
CA TYR A 94 5.95 -9.82 -5.03
C TYR A 94 7.24 -10.09 -5.78
N ARG A 95 8.06 -9.04 -6.01
CA ARG A 95 9.38 -9.20 -6.65
C ARG A 95 10.29 -10.17 -5.87
N ILE A 96 10.29 -10.11 -4.56
CA ILE A 96 11.06 -11.03 -3.71
C ILE A 96 10.55 -12.47 -3.91
N GLY A 97 9.23 -12.69 -3.89
CA GLY A 97 8.62 -13.99 -4.17
C GLY A 97 8.93 -14.52 -5.57
N ASP A 98 8.81 -13.68 -6.60
CA ASP A 98 9.14 -14.03 -7.98
C ASP A 98 10.61 -14.44 -8.14
N LEU A 99 11.53 -13.75 -7.49
CA LEU A 99 12.96 -14.06 -7.52
C LEU A 99 13.25 -15.38 -6.79
N TRP A 100 12.58 -15.66 -5.70
CA TRP A 100 12.66 -16.94 -5.01
C TRP A 100 12.10 -18.08 -5.88
N GLU A 101 10.94 -17.93 -6.47
CA GLU A 101 10.34 -18.93 -7.37
C GLU A 101 11.22 -19.25 -8.57
N GLN A 102 11.94 -18.24 -9.10
CA GLN A 102 12.91 -18.40 -10.18
C GLN A 102 14.26 -18.97 -9.71
N GLY A 103 14.44 -19.28 -8.43
CA GLY A 103 15.71 -19.76 -7.87
C GLY A 103 16.83 -18.71 -7.86
N LYS A 104 16.50 -17.42 -8.00
CA LYS A 104 17.44 -16.29 -7.97
C LYS A 104 17.63 -15.69 -6.57
N LEU A 105 16.79 -16.09 -5.63
CA LEU A 105 16.85 -15.70 -4.23
C LEU A 105 16.69 -16.96 -3.37
N GLU A 106 17.48 -17.05 -2.30
CA GLU A 106 17.39 -18.15 -1.37
C GLU A 106 16.10 -18.06 -0.53
N VAL A 107 15.51 -19.22 -0.17
CA VAL A 107 14.31 -19.29 0.68
C VAL A 107 14.51 -18.61 2.03
N ALA A 108 15.71 -18.70 2.59
CA ALA A 108 16.04 -18.02 3.85
C ALA A 108 15.95 -16.50 3.73
N THR A 109 16.37 -15.93 2.60
CA THR A 109 16.28 -14.49 2.34
C THR A 109 14.83 -14.04 2.11
N GLU A 110 14.01 -14.84 1.40
CA GLU A 110 12.58 -14.57 1.24
C GLU A 110 11.87 -14.52 2.60
N HIS A 111 12.08 -15.56 3.45
CA HIS A 111 11.45 -15.60 4.78
C HIS A 111 11.93 -14.49 5.70
N ALA A 112 13.23 -14.16 5.68
CA ALA A 112 13.78 -13.06 6.45
C ALA A 112 13.24 -11.70 5.99
N SER A 113 13.05 -11.50 4.68
CA SER A 113 12.42 -10.31 4.09
C SER A 113 10.95 -10.17 4.53
N THR A 114 10.19 -11.27 4.50
CA THR A 114 8.81 -11.31 4.98
C THR A 114 8.73 -10.96 6.47
N ASN A 115 9.61 -11.51 7.31
CA ASN A 115 9.68 -11.17 8.72
C ASN A 115 10.05 -9.69 8.95
N SER A 116 10.93 -9.14 8.12
CA SER A 116 11.30 -7.71 8.17
C SER A 116 10.14 -6.80 7.80
N ALA A 117 9.34 -7.19 6.80
CA ALA A 117 8.11 -6.48 6.44
C ALA A 117 7.08 -6.52 7.59
N ILE A 118 6.90 -7.67 8.24
CA ILE A 118 6.04 -7.81 9.44
C ILE A 118 6.57 -6.93 10.57
N GLY A 119 7.88 -6.88 10.78
CA GLY A 119 8.53 -6.01 11.76
C GLY A 119 8.22 -4.53 11.53
N LEU A 120 8.35 -4.06 10.29
CA LEU A 120 7.97 -2.70 9.90
C LEU A 120 6.49 -2.41 10.21
N ILE A 121 5.58 -3.32 9.82
CA ILE A 121 4.14 -3.16 10.05
C ILE A 121 3.82 -3.08 11.56
N LYS A 122 4.48 -3.88 12.40
CA LYS A 122 4.32 -3.81 13.85
C LYS A 122 4.69 -2.44 14.40
N VAL A 123 5.81 -1.86 13.98
CA VAL A 123 6.22 -0.50 14.40
C VAL A 123 5.20 0.54 13.93
N ILE A 124 4.67 0.42 12.72
CA ILE A 124 3.61 1.31 12.20
C ILE A 124 2.35 1.18 13.08
N ASN A 125 1.92 -0.02 13.42
CA ASN A 125 0.74 -0.28 14.26
C ASN A 125 0.88 0.28 15.67
N GLU A 126 2.06 0.14 16.29
CA GLU A 126 2.35 0.73 17.60
C GLU A 126 2.20 2.26 17.57
N ARG A 127 2.70 2.91 16.53
CA ARG A 127 2.56 4.37 16.35
C ARG A 127 1.12 4.81 16.13
N ILE A 128 0.36 4.06 15.32
CA ILE A 128 -1.06 4.32 15.10
C ILE A 128 -1.80 4.19 16.43
N THR A 129 -1.62 3.08 17.14
CA THR A 129 -2.28 2.79 18.40
C THR A 129 -1.95 3.83 19.47
N SER A 130 -0.70 4.27 19.56
CA SER A 130 -0.28 5.33 20.48
C SER A 130 -0.97 6.67 20.20
N ARG A 131 -1.16 7.03 18.92
CA ARG A 131 -1.88 8.24 18.53
C ARG A 131 -3.38 8.16 18.78
N VAL A 132 -3.95 6.96 18.61
CA VAL A 132 -5.40 6.73 18.79
C VAL A 132 -5.77 6.66 20.27
N ARG A 133 -4.91 6.13 21.16
CA ARG A 133 -5.14 6.15 22.61
C ARG A 133 -5.25 7.55 23.22
N THR A 134 -4.67 8.57 22.57
CA THR A 134 -4.82 9.98 22.97
C THR A 134 -6.12 10.62 22.49
N ARG A 135 -6.82 9.99 21.56
CA ARG A 135 -8.18 10.37 21.14
C ARG A 135 -9.12 9.29 21.69
N GLU A 136 -10.02 9.67 22.60
CA GLU A 136 -10.98 8.72 23.20
C GLU A 136 -11.53 7.77 22.15
N LEU A 137 -11.21 6.47 22.30
CA LEU A 137 -11.67 5.39 21.43
C LEU A 137 -13.16 5.12 21.69
N SER A 138 -14.03 6.00 21.23
CA SER A 138 -15.46 5.71 21.11
C SER A 138 -15.79 4.91 19.84
N SER A 139 -14.79 4.27 19.22
CA SER A 139 -15.03 3.48 18.01
C SER A 139 -15.85 2.24 18.36
N GLN A 140 -17.13 2.28 18.00
CA GLN A 140 -18.04 1.13 18.06
C GLN A 140 -17.73 0.10 16.97
N ASN A 141 -16.89 0.48 15.96
CA ASN A 141 -16.59 -0.37 14.82
C ASN A 141 -15.52 -1.40 15.19
N LYS A 142 -15.88 -2.66 15.16
CA LYS A 142 -15.00 -3.81 15.37
C LYS A 142 -14.79 -4.55 14.05
N SER A 143 -13.59 -5.08 13.84
CA SER A 143 -13.27 -5.92 12.68
C SER A 143 -12.47 -7.13 13.13
N VAL A 144 -12.77 -8.28 12.52
CA VAL A 144 -11.98 -9.51 12.66
C VAL A 144 -11.33 -9.80 11.33
N ILE A 145 -10.05 -10.10 11.33
CA ILE A 145 -9.26 -10.44 10.14
C ILE A 145 -8.71 -11.85 10.34
N CYS A 146 -8.88 -12.69 9.33
CA CYS A 146 -8.32 -14.04 9.28
C CYS A 146 -8.11 -14.47 7.83
N THR A 147 -7.28 -15.50 7.64
CA THR A 147 -7.18 -16.22 6.37
C THR A 147 -8.00 -17.51 6.44
N PRO A 148 -8.46 -18.04 5.28
CA PRO A 148 -9.14 -19.34 5.24
C PRO A 148 -8.20 -20.47 5.68
N ASP A 149 -8.80 -21.63 5.94
CA ASP A 149 -8.07 -22.83 6.31
C ASP A 149 -7.05 -23.23 5.22
N GLY A 150 -5.84 -23.57 5.62
CA GLY A 150 -4.73 -23.88 4.73
C GLY A 150 -3.93 -22.69 4.21
N GLU A 151 -4.41 -21.44 4.36
CA GLU A 151 -3.66 -20.25 3.96
C GLU A 151 -2.75 -19.76 5.11
N LEU A 152 -1.44 -19.84 4.90
CA LEU A 152 -0.42 -19.50 5.90
C LEU A 152 0.18 -18.08 5.72
N HIS A 153 -0.12 -17.40 4.62
CA HIS A 153 0.45 -16.08 4.32
C HIS A 153 -0.29 -14.95 5.07
N GLY A 154 0.22 -14.58 6.23
CA GLY A 154 -0.39 -13.58 7.11
C GLY A 154 -0.02 -12.12 6.80
N LEU A 155 0.92 -11.84 5.88
CA LEU A 155 1.39 -10.48 5.61
C LEU A 155 0.26 -9.54 5.16
N ALA A 156 -0.62 -10.02 4.27
CA ALA A 156 -1.78 -9.24 3.82
C ALA A 156 -2.73 -8.90 4.98
N CYS A 157 -2.96 -9.84 5.91
CA CYS A 157 -3.76 -9.58 7.11
C CYS A 157 -3.15 -8.47 7.98
N ASN A 158 -1.82 -8.46 8.16
CA ASN A 158 -1.12 -7.44 8.92
C ASN A 158 -1.22 -6.06 8.25
N MET A 159 -1.15 -5.99 6.91
CA MET A 159 -1.34 -4.75 6.16
C MET A 159 -2.78 -4.21 6.31
N ILE A 160 -3.79 -5.08 6.18
CA ILE A 160 -5.20 -4.72 6.35
C ILE A 160 -5.48 -4.26 7.79
N GLU A 161 -4.92 -4.95 8.79
CA GLU A 161 -4.98 -4.54 10.20
C GLU A 161 -4.51 -3.10 10.38
N SER A 162 -3.34 -2.76 9.85
CA SER A 162 -2.80 -1.40 9.93
C SER A 162 -3.73 -0.35 9.32
N ILE A 163 -4.30 -0.65 8.16
CA ILE A 163 -5.22 0.26 7.46
C ILE A 163 -6.48 0.49 8.30
N LEU A 164 -7.06 -0.57 8.87
CA LEU A 164 -8.25 -0.48 9.69
C LEU A 164 -7.98 0.23 11.03
N LEU A 165 -6.86 -0.08 11.69
CA LEU A 165 -6.42 0.65 12.90
C LEU A 165 -6.27 2.14 12.62
N ASN A 166 -5.65 2.51 11.49
CA ASN A 166 -5.48 3.91 11.08
C ASN A 166 -6.82 4.62 10.80
N LYS A 167 -7.86 3.86 10.46
CA LYS A 167 -9.24 4.34 10.30
C LYS A 167 -10.05 4.35 11.60
N GLY A 168 -9.43 3.96 12.73
CA GLY A 168 -10.04 3.98 14.04
C GLY A 168 -10.88 2.74 14.39
N PHE A 169 -10.79 1.65 13.62
CA PHE A 169 -11.43 0.40 13.98
C PHE A 169 -10.70 -0.28 15.14
N LYS A 170 -11.47 -0.99 15.99
CA LYS A 170 -10.90 -2.00 16.89
C LYS A 170 -10.73 -3.29 16.10
N VAL A 171 -9.48 -3.72 15.89
CA VAL A 171 -9.16 -4.84 15.02
C VAL A 171 -8.73 -6.05 15.85
N TYR A 172 -9.25 -7.22 15.49
CA TYR A 172 -8.82 -8.51 15.99
C TYR A 172 -8.23 -9.31 14.82
N ASN A 173 -6.92 -9.30 14.70
CA ASN A 173 -6.21 -10.11 13.73
C ASN A 173 -5.93 -11.48 14.35
N ILE A 174 -6.76 -12.47 14.01
CA ILE A 174 -6.63 -13.85 14.50
C ILE A 174 -5.84 -14.73 13.53
N SER A 175 -5.30 -14.09 12.49
CA SER A 175 -4.58 -14.61 11.33
C SER A 175 -4.38 -16.11 11.21
N THR A 176 -3.51 -16.63 10.56
CA THR A 176 -3.40 -17.63 9.49
C THR A 176 -4.10 -18.97 9.80
N SER A 177 -4.72 -19.55 8.74
CA SER A 177 -5.29 -20.90 8.73
C SER A 177 -6.35 -21.14 9.82
N ILE A 178 -7.43 -20.36 9.76
CA ILE A 178 -8.56 -20.54 10.70
C ILE A 178 -9.52 -21.59 10.14
N PRO A 179 -9.78 -22.68 10.86
CA PRO A 179 -10.76 -23.69 10.46
C PRO A 179 -12.16 -23.09 10.21
N SER A 180 -12.78 -23.47 9.10
CA SER A 180 -14.05 -22.90 8.64
C SER A 180 -15.19 -22.95 9.68
N GLY A 181 -15.19 -23.93 10.59
CA GLY A 181 -16.17 -24.06 11.66
C GLY A 181 -16.10 -23.01 12.78
N ILE A 182 -15.05 -22.18 12.82
CA ILE A 182 -14.86 -21.18 13.89
C ILE A 182 -15.49 -19.83 13.53
N TYR A 183 -15.73 -19.54 12.25
CA TYR A 183 -16.29 -18.24 11.80
C TYR A 183 -17.62 -17.87 12.45
N HIS A 184 -18.46 -18.86 12.79
CA HIS A 184 -19.77 -18.63 13.39
C HIS A 184 -19.73 -18.13 14.85
N ARG A 185 -18.59 -18.23 15.55
CA ARG A 185 -18.48 -17.84 16.96
C ARG A 185 -18.23 -16.33 17.17
N PHE A 186 -17.94 -15.58 16.12
CA PHE A 186 -17.66 -14.14 16.21
C PHE A 186 -18.83 -13.24 15.84
N HIS A 187 -20.01 -13.82 15.56
CA HIS A 187 -21.22 -13.08 15.21
C HIS A 187 -22.25 -12.96 16.35
N ALA A 188 -21.86 -13.28 17.59
CA ALA A 188 -22.71 -13.13 18.77
C ALA A 188 -22.40 -11.86 19.57
#